data_80eac273db87b9a4724f61f5aec62f10
#
_entry.id   80eac273db87b9a4724f61f5aec62f10
#
_cell.length_a   1.000
_cell.length_b   1.000
_cell.length_c   1.000
_cell.angle_alpha   90.00
_cell.angle_beta   90.00
_cell.angle_gamma   90.00
#
_symmetry.space_group_name_H-M   'P 1'
#
loop_
_entity.id
_entity.type
_entity.pdbx_description
1 polymer ?
#
loop_
_entity_poly.entity_id
_entity_poly.type
_entity_poly.pdbx_seq_one_letter_code
_entity_poly.pdbx_strand_id
1 'polypeptide(L)'
;TECPMPIRKVNTLFSEIHKFFSGKSSDDAISCLTQTLRCLSLREKTLFGKVTRFNALYPLEWVLSMLIIFPCLLIKNPLGYTKSSFGRLCGASKDVFYRFMNDDSLDWRKIMSHITGQLWRRMSVRADHGDSPVCLIADDTDYPKRGIRMENIGRVFSHVANMMILGYKVLTLAISDGKSQMTLDFELVGEPGKKGMHSLSEADFNARFSKERDGECPSAKRMANYTRSKIELLIEMVGRAIGNGCRFDYLLADSWFTCREVIRYIWTRRIKCHYLGMMKMGSKSMRFSFAPNGEKVSSSAIIAKRSTKKSGMRYSRQRRCNYIVVDAYLDDIPVRIFYVRSSKRAPWCAIITTDTSLDFLRAYKIYSMRWAIEVI
;
A
#
# COMPACT_ATOMS: atom_id res chain seq x y z
N THR A 1 42.72 -29.71 -6.86
CA THR A 1 41.42 -30.07 -6.30
C THR A 1 40.94 -28.94 -5.40
N GLU A 2 40.23 -27.98 -6.00
CA GLU A 2 39.61 -26.90 -5.24
C GLU A 2 38.49 -27.48 -4.36
N CYS A 3 38.59 -27.25 -3.07
CA CYS A 3 37.58 -27.63 -2.09
C CYS A 3 36.31 -26.88 -2.44
N PRO A 4 35.15 -27.56 -2.69
CA PRO A 4 33.91 -26.86 -3.04
C PRO A 4 33.53 -25.92 -1.88
N MET A 5 33.41 -24.63 -2.16
CA MET A 5 32.97 -23.66 -1.17
C MET A 5 31.61 -24.08 -0.60
N PRO A 6 31.43 -24.05 0.73
CA PRO A 6 30.19 -24.52 1.34
C PRO A 6 29.02 -23.62 0.95
N ILE A 7 27.85 -24.23 0.71
CA ILE A 7 26.59 -23.54 0.46
C ILE A 7 26.32 -22.61 1.66
N ARG A 8 26.14 -21.32 1.38
CA ARG A 8 25.80 -20.32 2.43
C ARG A 8 24.34 -20.46 2.81
N LYS A 9 24.10 -21.06 3.98
CA LYS A 9 22.76 -21.18 4.56
C LYS A 9 22.39 -19.89 5.31
N VAL A 10 21.09 -19.64 5.50
CA VAL A 10 20.59 -18.49 6.27
C VAL A 10 21.17 -18.46 7.70
N ASN A 11 21.40 -19.61 8.31
CA ASN A 11 22.07 -19.70 9.62
C ASN A 11 23.50 -19.14 9.61
N THR A 12 24.22 -19.23 8.49
CA THR A 12 25.53 -18.57 8.33
C THR A 12 25.42 -17.05 8.32
N LEU A 13 24.35 -16.52 7.70
CA LEU A 13 24.06 -15.08 7.69
C LEU A 13 23.88 -14.54 9.12
N PHE A 14 23.16 -15.23 9.99
CA PHE A 14 22.99 -14.81 11.38
C PHE A 14 24.33 -14.78 12.13
N SER A 15 25.19 -15.75 11.90
CA SER A 15 26.55 -15.76 12.46
C SER A 15 27.40 -14.61 11.92
N GLU A 16 27.29 -14.28 10.62
CA GLU A 16 28.01 -13.16 10.00
C GLU A 16 27.52 -11.80 10.54
N ILE A 17 26.20 -11.64 10.76
CA ILE A 17 25.64 -10.44 11.40
C ILE A 17 26.18 -10.28 12.83
N HIS A 18 26.14 -11.34 13.63
CA HIS A 18 26.70 -11.29 15.00
C HIS A 18 28.15 -10.94 15.01
N LYS A 19 28.98 -11.54 14.16
CA LYS A 19 30.41 -11.20 14.05
C LYS A 19 30.66 -9.75 13.66
N PHE A 20 29.87 -9.21 12.74
CA PHE A 20 30.04 -7.84 12.28
C PHE A 20 29.75 -6.81 13.38
N PHE A 21 28.83 -7.12 14.28
CA PHE A 21 28.40 -6.22 15.34
C PHE A 21 29.05 -6.53 16.71
N SER A 22 29.71 -7.66 16.85
CA SER A 22 30.38 -8.01 18.12
C SER A 22 31.33 -6.89 18.54
N GLY A 23 31.14 -6.40 19.77
CA GLY A 23 31.91 -5.28 20.36
C GLY A 23 31.35 -3.88 20.06
N LYS A 24 30.17 -3.73 19.41
CA LYS A 24 29.47 -2.46 19.25
C LYS A 24 28.24 -2.42 20.16
N SER A 25 27.93 -1.27 20.74
CA SER A 25 26.90 -1.04 21.78
C SER A 25 25.44 -1.21 21.34
N SER A 26 25.14 -2.14 20.44
CA SER A 26 23.81 -2.31 19.83
C SER A 26 23.31 -3.76 19.86
N ASP A 27 23.69 -4.55 20.85
CA ASP A 27 23.37 -5.98 20.96
C ASP A 27 21.86 -6.25 20.95
N ASP A 28 21.04 -5.39 21.55
CA ASP A 28 19.59 -5.53 21.58
C ASP A 28 18.94 -5.35 20.18
N ALA A 29 19.38 -4.36 19.40
CA ALA A 29 18.86 -4.11 18.06
C ALA A 29 19.22 -5.24 17.09
N ILE A 30 20.43 -5.76 17.21
CA ILE A 30 20.92 -6.88 16.38
C ILE A 30 20.22 -8.17 16.75
N SER A 31 20.06 -8.41 18.05
CA SER A 31 19.29 -9.54 18.56
C SER A 31 17.85 -9.50 18.05
N CYS A 32 17.20 -8.34 18.11
CA CYS A 32 15.86 -8.13 17.58
C CYS A 32 15.78 -8.39 16.06
N LEU A 33 16.73 -7.85 15.27
CA LEU A 33 16.79 -8.07 13.81
C LEU A 33 16.97 -9.54 13.47
N THR A 34 17.93 -10.20 14.07
CA THR A 34 18.21 -11.62 13.81
C THR A 34 17.06 -12.52 14.26
N GLN A 35 16.43 -12.21 15.39
CA GLN A 35 15.23 -12.92 15.85
C GLN A 35 14.06 -12.72 14.91
N THR A 36 13.85 -11.50 14.41
CA THR A 36 12.80 -11.20 13.42
C THR A 36 13.02 -12.00 12.15
N LEU A 37 14.22 -12.00 11.59
CA LEU A 37 14.56 -12.78 10.39
C LEU A 37 14.37 -14.30 10.57
N ARG A 38 14.80 -14.85 11.73
CA ARG A 38 14.58 -16.26 12.07
C ARG A 38 13.08 -16.59 12.17
N CYS A 39 12.30 -15.63 12.63
CA CYS A 39 10.86 -15.77 12.74
C CYS A 39 10.14 -15.74 11.39
N LEU A 40 10.72 -15.17 10.35
CA LEU A 40 10.15 -15.17 9.00
C LEU A 40 10.38 -16.54 8.35
N SER A 41 9.31 -17.17 7.91
CA SER A 41 9.40 -18.41 7.13
C SER A 41 9.61 -18.04 5.65
N LEU A 42 10.87 -17.84 5.25
CA LEU A 42 11.25 -17.47 3.88
C LEU A 42 11.47 -18.70 2.99
N ARG A 43 10.60 -19.71 3.06
CA ARG A 43 10.74 -20.96 2.31
C ARG A 43 10.71 -20.70 0.80
N GLU A 44 11.79 -21.06 0.10
CA GLU A 44 11.97 -20.80 -1.34
C GLU A 44 10.82 -21.32 -2.20
N LYS A 45 10.38 -22.54 -2.00
CA LYS A 45 9.26 -23.13 -2.74
C LYS A 45 7.96 -22.32 -2.58
N THR A 46 7.71 -21.82 -1.38
CA THR A 46 6.50 -21.04 -1.07
C THR A 46 6.57 -19.64 -1.68
N LEU A 47 7.72 -18.96 -1.54
CA LEU A 47 7.89 -17.57 -1.98
C LEU A 47 8.15 -17.45 -3.49
N PHE A 48 9.00 -18.32 -4.02
CA PHE A 48 9.54 -18.17 -5.37
C PHE A 48 8.98 -19.22 -6.34
N GLY A 49 8.22 -20.20 -5.87
CA GLY A 49 7.74 -21.32 -6.70
C GLY A 49 8.84 -22.27 -7.18
N LYS A 50 10.10 -22.00 -6.81
CA LYS A 50 11.29 -22.75 -7.20
C LYS A 50 12.23 -22.89 -5.99
N VAL A 51 13.16 -23.84 -6.09
CA VAL A 51 14.19 -24.08 -5.09
C VAL A 51 15.54 -23.83 -5.70
N THR A 52 16.45 -23.25 -4.96
CA THR A 52 17.83 -23.03 -5.35
C THR A 52 18.51 -24.34 -5.75
N ARG A 53 19.28 -24.34 -6.81
CA ARG A 53 20.09 -25.51 -7.21
C ARG A 53 21.02 -25.90 -6.08
N PHE A 54 21.23 -27.20 -5.91
CA PHE A 54 22.03 -27.76 -4.81
C PHE A 54 23.45 -27.18 -4.71
N ASN A 55 24.07 -26.85 -5.85
CA ASN A 55 25.42 -26.30 -5.94
C ASN A 55 25.48 -24.76 -5.95
N ALA A 56 24.37 -24.07 -5.73
CA ALA A 56 24.37 -22.60 -5.69
C ALA A 56 25.01 -22.07 -4.41
N LEU A 57 25.99 -21.19 -4.57
CA LEU A 57 26.70 -20.57 -3.44
C LEU A 57 25.79 -19.68 -2.59
N TYR A 58 24.81 -19.00 -3.23
CA TYR A 58 23.87 -18.09 -2.58
C TYR A 58 22.43 -18.51 -2.85
N PRO A 59 21.76 -19.18 -1.89
CA PRO A 59 20.34 -19.52 -1.99
C PRO A 59 19.44 -18.27 -2.12
N LEU A 60 18.31 -18.40 -2.81
CA LEU A 60 17.35 -17.29 -2.97
C LEU A 60 16.87 -16.71 -1.65
N GLU A 61 16.65 -17.58 -0.66
CA GLU A 61 16.30 -17.18 0.71
C GLU A 61 17.37 -16.31 1.36
N TRP A 62 18.64 -16.66 1.16
CA TRP A 62 19.77 -15.87 1.64
C TRP A 62 19.83 -14.49 0.99
N VAL A 63 19.66 -14.43 -0.35
CA VAL A 63 19.67 -13.17 -1.12
C VAL A 63 18.53 -12.25 -0.67
N LEU A 64 17.32 -12.79 -0.50
CA LEU A 64 16.17 -12.02 0.00
C LEU A 64 16.44 -11.50 1.42
N SER A 65 16.93 -12.34 2.31
CA SER A 65 17.26 -11.96 3.69
C SER A 65 18.29 -10.82 3.73
N MET A 66 19.29 -10.86 2.87
CA MET A 66 20.27 -9.79 2.71
C MET A 66 19.62 -8.48 2.24
N LEU A 67 18.73 -8.53 1.24
CA LEU A 67 18.02 -7.34 0.77
C LEU A 67 17.13 -6.71 1.86
N ILE A 68 16.49 -7.53 2.71
CA ILE A 68 15.72 -7.06 3.86
C ILE A 68 16.61 -6.35 4.89
N ILE A 69 17.85 -6.81 5.07
CA ILE A 69 18.81 -6.22 6.03
C ILE A 69 19.41 -4.91 5.52
N PHE A 70 19.54 -4.70 4.21
CA PHE A 70 20.21 -3.52 3.66
C PHE A 70 19.76 -2.19 4.29
N PRO A 71 18.47 -1.88 4.41
CA PRO A 71 18.03 -0.66 5.07
C PRO A 71 18.49 -0.53 6.52
N CYS A 72 18.49 -1.63 7.27
CA CYS A 72 18.95 -1.65 8.68
C CYS A 72 20.45 -1.33 8.80
N LEU A 73 21.23 -1.63 7.77
CA LEU A 73 22.66 -1.33 7.69
C LEU A 73 22.96 -0.04 6.92
N LEU A 74 21.93 0.76 6.57
CA LEU A 74 22.05 1.96 5.75
C LEU A 74 22.68 1.71 4.36
N ILE A 75 22.56 0.48 3.86
CA ILE A 75 23.05 0.09 2.53
C ILE A 75 21.96 0.41 1.51
N LYS A 76 22.23 1.38 0.64
CA LYS A 76 21.24 1.90 -0.31
C LYS A 76 20.97 0.98 -1.52
N ASN A 77 21.96 0.18 -1.91
CA ASN A 77 21.87 -0.67 -3.11
C ASN A 77 22.97 -1.74 -3.13
N PRO A 78 22.92 -2.74 -4.02
CA PRO A 78 23.94 -3.79 -4.13
C PRO A 78 25.36 -3.29 -4.39
N LEU A 79 25.54 -2.17 -5.11
CA LEU A 79 26.86 -1.57 -5.30
C LEU A 79 27.41 -0.98 -3.97
N GLY A 80 26.54 -0.33 -3.20
CA GLY A 80 26.90 0.14 -1.87
C GLY A 80 27.27 -1.00 -0.92
N TYR A 81 26.56 -2.14 -1.03
CA TYR A 81 26.87 -3.34 -0.28
C TYR A 81 28.30 -3.84 -0.55
N THR A 82 28.72 -4.00 -1.80
CA THR A 82 30.07 -4.50 -2.11
C THR A 82 31.19 -3.58 -1.63
N LYS A 83 30.91 -2.29 -1.45
CA LYS A 83 31.85 -1.30 -0.90
C LYS A 83 31.86 -1.26 0.63
N SER A 84 30.86 -1.84 1.28
CA SER A 84 30.72 -1.85 2.74
C SER A 84 31.63 -2.89 3.40
N SER A 85 31.94 -2.68 4.69
CA SER A 85 32.65 -3.69 5.49
C SER A 85 31.83 -4.97 5.66
N PHE A 86 30.51 -4.86 5.71
CA PHE A 86 29.61 -6.01 5.74
C PHE A 86 29.66 -6.82 4.44
N GLY A 87 29.71 -6.15 3.28
CA GLY A 87 29.86 -6.81 1.98
C GLY A 87 31.20 -7.55 1.84
N ARG A 88 32.28 -6.98 2.36
CA ARG A 88 33.58 -7.66 2.42
C ARG A 88 33.55 -8.92 3.29
N LEU A 89 32.82 -8.88 4.39
CA LEU A 89 32.67 -10.05 5.28
C LEU A 89 31.85 -11.17 4.60
N CYS A 90 30.73 -10.82 3.97
CA CYS A 90 29.81 -11.80 3.38
C CYS A 90 30.23 -12.26 1.97
N GLY A 91 31.01 -11.46 1.23
CA GLY A 91 31.69 -11.85 0.00
C GLY A 91 30.82 -12.05 -1.26
N ALA A 92 29.51 -11.71 -1.24
CA ALA A 92 28.68 -11.78 -2.42
C ALA A 92 28.92 -10.57 -3.34
N SER A 93 28.95 -10.79 -4.67
CA SER A 93 29.03 -9.71 -5.63
C SER A 93 27.67 -8.98 -5.79
N LYS A 94 27.70 -7.74 -6.30
CA LYS A 94 26.48 -6.98 -6.65
C LYS A 94 25.58 -7.74 -7.65
N ASP A 95 26.18 -8.53 -8.53
CA ASP A 95 25.47 -9.22 -9.61
C ASP A 95 24.55 -10.33 -9.10
N VAL A 96 24.86 -10.90 -7.94
CA VAL A 96 23.97 -11.86 -7.25
C VAL A 96 22.61 -11.21 -6.96
N PHE A 97 22.65 -10.00 -6.39
CA PHE A 97 21.44 -9.24 -6.05
C PHE A 97 20.71 -8.71 -7.29
N TYR A 98 21.45 -8.18 -8.26
CA TYR A 98 20.83 -7.69 -9.51
C TYR A 98 20.15 -8.81 -10.30
N ARG A 99 20.77 -9.99 -10.40
CA ARG A 99 20.13 -11.15 -11.03
C ARG A 99 18.85 -11.55 -10.31
N PHE A 100 18.88 -11.57 -8.99
CA PHE A 100 17.68 -11.86 -8.18
C PHE A 100 16.59 -10.81 -8.40
N MET A 101 16.92 -9.51 -8.31
CA MET A 101 15.93 -8.43 -8.49
C MET A 101 15.35 -8.37 -9.92
N ASN A 102 16.11 -8.78 -10.93
CA ASN A 102 15.71 -8.77 -12.34
C ASN A 102 15.10 -10.11 -12.81
N ASP A 103 14.86 -11.03 -11.90
CA ASP A 103 14.22 -12.32 -12.22
C ASP A 103 12.70 -12.11 -12.43
N ASP A 104 12.25 -12.25 -13.68
CA ASP A 104 10.87 -12.01 -14.09
C ASP A 104 9.88 -13.01 -13.48
N SER A 105 10.36 -14.17 -13.02
CA SER A 105 9.53 -15.19 -12.36
C SER A 105 9.19 -14.87 -10.90
N LEU A 106 9.80 -13.84 -10.30
CA LEU A 106 9.53 -13.45 -8.92
C LEU A 106 8.26 -12.60 -8.80
N ASP A 107 7.32 -13.10 -8.04
CA ASP A 107 6.13 -12.34 -7.65
C ASP A 107 6.41 -11.51 -6.38
N TRP A 108 6.88 -10.28 -6.58
CA TRP A 108 7.22 -9.36 -5.50
C TRP A 108 6.04 -9.02 -4.60
N ARG A 109 4.81 -8.98 -5.13
CA ARG A 109 3.59 -8.74 -4.33
C ARG A 109 3.30 -9.93 -3.43
N LYS A 110 3.43 -11.15 -3.94
CA LYS A 110 3.31 -12.37 -3.14
C LYS A 110 4.37 -12.43 -2.05
N ILE A 111 5.62 -12.09 -2.37
CA ILE A 111 6.73 -12.04 -1.40
C ILE A 111 6.41 -11.03 -0.29
N MET A 112 6.03 -9.79 -0.65
CA MET A 112 5.65 -8.75 0.31
C MET A 112 4.48 -9.19 1.18
N SER A 113 3.37 -9.60 0.59
CA SER A 113 2.18 -10.05 1.30
C SER A 113 2.47 -11.20 2.28
N HIS A 114 3.34 -12.15 1.89
CA HIS A 114 3.74 -13.26 2.74
C HIS A 114 4.54 -12.79 3.96
N ILE A 115 5.55 -11.94 3.75
CA ILE A 115 6.38 -11.38 4.83
C ILE A 115 5.53 -10.52 5.76
N THR A 116 4.79 -9.58 5.21
CA THR A 116 3.94 -8.66 5.97
C THR A 116 2.85 -9.41 6.74
N GLY A 117 2.22 -10.41 6.13
CA GLY A 117 1.21 -11.22 6.78
C GLY A 117 1.77 -12.04 7.96
N GLN A 118 3.03 -12.49 7.90
CA GLN A 118 3.68 -13.15 9.03
C GLN A 118 3.99 -12.16 10.17
N LEU A 119 4.52 -10.99 9.84
CA LEU A 119 4.81 -9.94 10.82
C LEU A 119 3.52 -9.45 11.47
N TRP A 120 2.49 -9.15 10.68
CA TRP A 120 1.20 -8.70 11.19
C TRP A 120 0.58 -9.67 12.19
N ARG A 121 0.50 -10.97 11.85
CA ARG A 121 -0.03 -11.99 12.77
C ARG A 121 0.73 -12.05 14.10
N ARG A 122 2.04 -11.84 14.09
CA ARG A 122 2.85 -11.86 15.31
C ARG A 122 2.68 -10.61 16.16
N MET A 123 2.49 -9.47 15.53
CA MET A 123 2.25 -8.20 16.21
C MET A 123 0.82 -8.17 16.78
N SER A 124 -0.18 -8.62 16.02
CA SER A 124 -1.57 -8.64 16.45
C SER A 124 -1.85 -9.58 17.63
N VAL A 125 -1.10 -10.68 17.75
CA VAL A 125 -1.22 -11.58 18.93
C VAL A 125 -0.68 -10.93 20.21
N ARG A 126 0.28 -10.00 20.09
CA ARG A 126 0.92 -9.32 21.23
C ARG A 126 0.27 -7.98 21.57
N ALA A 127 -0.50 -7.42 20.68
CA ALA A 127 -1.15 -6.14 20.87
C ALA A 127 -2.50 -6.34 21.51
N ASP A 128 -2.71 -5.74 22.67
CA ASP A 128 -4.05 -5.43 23.15
C ASP A 128 -4.61 -4.33 22.24
N HIS A 129 -5.40 -4.74 21.24
CA HIS A 129 -5.97 -3.80 20.25
C HIS A 129 -7.01 -2.89 20.90
N GLY A 130 -7.49 -3.22 22.12
CA GLY A 130 -8.58 -2.51 22.78
C GLY A 130 -9.77 -2.33 21.82
N ASP A 131 -10.42 -1.17 21.85
CA ASP A 131 -11.52 -0.80 20.94
C ASP A 131 -11.05 -0.24 19.57
N SER A 132 -9.77 -0.32 19.22
CA SER A 132 -9.27 0.20 17.94
C SER A 132 -9.54 -0.80 16.80
N PRO A 133 -10.24 -0.39 15.73
CA PRO A 133 -10.48 -1.28 14.60
C PRO A 133 -9.20 -1.51 13.80
N VAL A 134 -9.14 -2.64 13.14
CA VAL A 134 -8.14 -2.91 12.09
C VAL A 134 -8.64 -2.35 10.78
N CYS A 135 -7.81 -1.52 10.13
CA CYS A 135 -8.17 -0.86 8.89
C CYS A 135 -7.23 -1.25 7.76
N LEU A 136 -7.78 -1.52 6.57
CA LEU A 136 -7.05 -1.39 5.33
C LEU A 136 -7.05 0.07 4.91
N ILE A 137 -5.91 0.56 4.40
CA ILE A 137 -5.74 1.94 3.98
C ILE A 137 -5.22 1.93 2.54
N ALA A 138 -5.92 2.64 1.65
CA ALA A 138 -5.52 2.80 0.26
C ALA A 138 -5.11 4.25 -0.02
N ASP A 139 -3.94 4.41 -0.63
CA ASP A 139 -3.45 5.72 -1.08
C ASP A 139 -2.48 5.56 -2.25
N ASP A 140 -2.20 6.64 -2.97
CA ASP A 140 -1.15 6.66 -3.99
C ASP A 140 -0.15 7.79 -3.71
N THR A 141 1.12 7.51 -4.02
CA THR A 141 2.20 8.47 -3.86
C THR A 141 3.02 8.62 -5.13
N ASP A 142 3.66 9.77 -5.27
CA ASP A 142 4.57 10.04 -6.38
C ASP A 142 5.90 9.32 -6.16
N TYR A 143 6.43 8.72 -7.22
CA TYR A 143 7.74 8.09 -7.21
C TYR A 143 8.63 8.71 -8.31
N PRO A 144 9.24 9.88 -8.04
CA PRO A 144 10.03 10.61 -9.03
C PRO A 144 11.29 9.85 -9.42
N LYS A 145 11.66 9.97 -10.69
CA LYS A 145 12.87 9.39 -11.28
C LYS A 145 13.65 10.46 -12.06
N ARG A 146 14.94 10.19 -12.29
CA ARG A 146 15.81 11.11 -13.02
C ARG A 146 16.25 10.59 -14.39
N GLY A 147 16.04 9.31 -14.67
CA GLY A 147 16.46 8.68 -15.92
C GLY A 147 15.30 8.27 -16.78
N ILE A 148 15.48 8.38 -18.12
CA ILE A 148 14.49 7.97 -19.11
C ILE A 148 14.63 6.49 -19.51
N ARG A 149 15.81 5.88 -19.33
CA ARG A 149 16.08 4.48 -19.71
C ARG A 149 15.56 3.49 -18.68
N MET A 150 14.30 3.64 -18.33
CA MET A 150 13.58 2.75 -17.42
C MET A 150 12.34 2.21 -18.12
N GLU A 151 11.93 1.03 -17.72
CA GLU A 151 10.76 0.38 -18.27
C GLU A 151 9.47 1.11 -17.84
N ASN A 152 8.56 1.33 -18.79
CA ASN A 152 7.31 2.07 -18.60
C ASN A 152 7.46 3.46 -17.96
N ILE A 153 8.66 4.04 -17.94
CA ILE A 153 8.82 5.41 -17.42
C ILE A 153 7.94 6.39 -18.19
N GLY A 154 7.34 7.32 -17.49
CA GLY A 154 6.49 8.35 -18.06
C GLY A 154 6.45 9.59 -17.19
N ARG A 155 5.66 10.58 -17.60
CA ARG A 155 5.35 11.73 -16.76
C ARG A 155 3.99 11.52 -16.10
N VAL A 156 3.95 11.73 -14.81
CA VAL A 156 2.74 11.64 -13.98
C VAL A 156 2.50 12.98 -13.29
N PHE A 157 1.25 13.34 -13.07
CA PHE A 157 0.91 14.60 -12.41
C PHE A 157 1.12 14.47 -10.89
N SER A 158 2.03 15.28 -10.36
CA SER A 158 2.23 15.41 -8.91
C SER A 158 1.28 16.46 -8.34
N HIS A 159 0.37 16.05 -7.47
CA HIS A 159 -0.51 16.97 -6.75
C HIS A 159 0.27 17.82 -5.71
N VAL A 160 1.35 17.27 -5.17
CA VAL A 160 2.22 17.98 -4.20
C VAL A 160 3.02 19.08 -4.88
N ALA A 161 3.65 18.75 -6.02
CA ALA A 161 4.44 19.73 -6.79
C ALA A 161 3.58 20.58 -7.74
N ASN A 162 2.31 20.23 -7.93
CA ASN A 162 1.37 20.84 -8.90
C ASN A 162 1.94 20.91 -10.33
N MET A 163 2.66 19.86 -10.74
CA MET A 163 3.30 19.78 -12.06
C MET A 163 3.47 18.32 -12.51
N MET A 164 3.75 18.15 -13.81
CA MET A 164 4.15 16.86 -14.36
C MET A 164 5.59 16.53 -13.97
N ILE A 165 5.79 15.40 -13.32
CA ILE A 165 7.11 14.88 -12.94
C ILE A 165 7.44 13.62 -13.73
N LEU A 166 8.72 13.37 -14.00
CA LEU A 166 9.19 12.11 -14.56
C LEU A 166 9.19 11.05 -13.45
N GLY A 167 8.49 9.95 -13.64
CA GLY A 167 8.39 8.90 -12.62
C GLY A 167 7.16 8.01 -12.78
N TYR A 168 6.76 7.45 -11.65
CA TYR A 168 5.60 6.58 -11.50
C TYR A 168 4.71 7.09 -10.39
N LYS A 169 3.48 6.59 -10.33
CA LYS A 169 2.70 6.59 -9.10
C LYS A 169 2.76 5.19 -8.47
N VAL A 170 2.85 5.14 -7.17
CA VAL A 170 2.78 3.89 -6.40
C VAL A 170 1.44 3.86 -5.70
N LEU A 171 0.54 3.00 -6.16
CA LEU A 171 -0.69 2.68 -5.45
C LEU A 171 -0.32 1.69 -4.34
N THR A 172 -0.68 1.99 -3.12
CA THR A 172 -0.33 1.21 -1.93
C THR A 172 -1.57 0.79 -1.17
N LEU A 173 -1.60 -0.45 -0.72
CA LEU A 173 -2.56 -0.96 0.25
C LEU A 173 -1.82 -1.32 1.54
N ALA A 174 -2.17 -0.67 2.64
CA ALA A 174 -1.58 -0.92 3.95
C ALA A 174 -2.63 -1.45 4.93
N ILE A 175 -2.17 -2.09 6.01
CA ILE A 175 -2.98 -2.47 7.16
C ILE A 175 -2.51 -1.71 8.39
N SER A 176 -3.45 -1.25 9.22
CA SER A 176 -3.15 -0.56 10.48
C SER A 176 -4.19 -0.84 11.54
N ASP A 177 -3.75 -0.89 12.80
CA ASP A 177 -4.60 -0.93 14.00
C ASP A 177 -4.57 0.39 14.80
N GLY A 178 -3.96 1.43 14.20
CA GLY A 178 -3.75 2.73 14.82
C GLY A 178 -2.48 2.84 15.67
N LYS A 179 -1.80 1.72 15.97
CA LYS A 179 -0.50 1.67 16.66
C LYS A 179 0.59 1.16 15.73
N SER A 180 0.27 0.17 14.94
CA SER A 180 1.15 -0.50 13.98
C SER A 180 0.59 -0.35 12.58
N GLN A 181 1.49 -0.33 11.59
CA GLN A 181 1.10 -0.23 10.19
C GLN A 181 2.10 -0.97 9.30
N MET A 182 1.60 -1.59 8.22
CA MET A 182 2.42 -2.33 7.27
C MET A 182 1.83 -2.28 5.88
N THR A 183 2.68 -2.19 4.86
CA THR A 183 2.27 -2.34 3.47
C THR A 183 1.97 -3.80 3.17
N LEU A 184 0.77 -4.09 2.65
CA LEU A 184 0.34 -5.42 2.23
C LEU A 184 0.59 -5.67 0.75
N ASP A 185 0.34 -4.64 -0.08
CA ASP A 185 0.37 -4.75 -1.53
C ASP A 185 0.70 -3.41 -2.18
N PHE A 186 1.21 -3.44 -3.40
CA PHE A 186 1.54 -2.23 -4.17
C PHE A 186 1.43 -2.47 -5.67
N GLU A 187 1.18 -1.38 -6.42
CA GLU A 187 1.25 -1.36 -7.88
C GLU A 187 1.96 -0.10 -8.36
N LEU A 188 2.77 -0.25 -9.40
CA LEU A 188 3.29 0.90 -10.14
C LEU A 188 2.29 1.27 -11.23
N VAL A 189 1.84 2.51 -11.20
CA VAL A 189 0.83 3.03 -12.12
C VAL A 189 1.36 4.23 -12.87
N GLY A 190 1.05 4.32 -14.15
CA GLY A 190 1.37 5.45 -15.00
C GLY A 190 0.15 6.11 -15.59
N GLU A 191 0.40 7.21 -16.24
CA GLU A 191 -0.62 7.96 -16.99
C GLU A 191 -0.32 7.81 -18.49
N PRO A 192 -1.27 7.30 -19.31
CA PRO A 192 -1.00 7.08 -20.73
C PRO A 192 -0.73 8.38 -21.51
N GLY A 193 -1.21 9.53 -20.99
CA GLY A 193 -1.12 10.80 -21.68
C GLY A 193 -2.04 10.88 -22.91
N LYS A 194 -2.19 12.07 -23.49
CA LYS A 194 -3.10 12.30 -24.62
C LYS A 194 -2.77 11.50 -25.88
N LYS A 195 -1.49 11.20 -26.12
CA LYS A 195 -1.01 10.48 -27.32
C LYS A 195 -0.59 9.03 -27.02
N GLY A 196 -0.88 8.50 -25.85
CA GLY A 196 -0.43 7.16 -25.47
C GLY A 196 1.07 7.02 -25.21
N MET A 197 1.84 8.13 -25.31
CA MET A 197 3.30 8.16 -25.11
C MET A 197 3.69 8.58 -23.69
N HIS A 198 2.81 8.36 -22.70
CA HIS A 198 3.07 8.69 -21.29
C HIS A 198 3.56 10.13 -21.07
N SER A 199 3.05 11.08 -21.87
CA SER A 199 3.43 12.51 -21.84
C SER A 199 4.93 12.77 -22.08
N LEU A 200 5.61 11.86 -22.78
CA LEU A 200 7.00 11.99 -23.23
C LEU A 200 7.06 12.51 -24.67
N SER A 201 8.24 13.01 -25.07
CA SER A 201 8.58 13.18 -26.48
C SER A 201 8.72 11.81 -27.17
N GLU A 202 8.60 11.75 -28.49
CA GLU A 202 8.78 10.51 -29.25
C GLU A 202 10.20 9.94 -29.06
N ALA A 203 11.22 10.79 -29.05
CA ALA A 203 12.60 10.39 -28.82
C ALA A 203 12.78 9.77 -27.42
N ASP A 204 12.21 10.39 -26.37
CA ASP A 204 12.28 9.88 -25.03
C ASP A 204 11.47 8.56 -24.88
N PHE A 205 10.30 8.51 -25.52
CA PHE A 205 9.46 7.32 -25.48
C PHE A 205 10.18 6.10 -26.08
N ASN A 206 10.87 6.29 -27.20
CA ASN A 206 11.63 5.24 -27.89
C ASN A 206 12.95 4.91 -27.17
N ALA A 207 13.51 5.84 -26.38
CA ALA A 207 14.73 5.60 -25.60
C ALA A 207 14.51 4.83 -24.29
N ARG A 208 13.25 4.52 -23.94
CA ARG A 208 12.92 3.74 -22.73
C ARG A 208 13.50 2.32 -22.86
N PHE A 209 13.86 1.76 -21.71
CA PHE A 209 14.19 0.34 -21.66
C PHE A 209 12.93 -0.49 -21.91
N SER A 210 13.05 -1.50 -22.74
CA SER A 210 12.04 -2.54 -22.94
C SER A 210 12.69 -3.92 -22.91
N LYS A 211 11.95 -4.92 -22.47
CA LYS A 211 12.38 -6.31 -22.40
C LYS A 211 11.22 -7.21 -22.80
N GLU A 212 11.45 -8.10 -23.74
CA GLU A 212 10.49 -9.15 -24.05
C GLU A 212 10.39 -10.14 -22.90
N ARG A 213 9.17 -10.56 -22.58
CA ARG A 213 8.86 -11.49 -21.51
C ARG A 213 7.77 -12.45 -21.93
N ASP A 214 7.79 -13.62 -21.32
CA ASP A 214 6.61 -14.49 -21.31
C ASP A 214 5.45 -13.75 -20.63
N GLY A 215 4.32 -13.61 -21.32
CA GLY A 215 3.13 -12.90 -20.84
C GLY A 215 2.56 -13.46 -19.53
N GLU A 216 2.81 -14.73 -19.23
CA GLU A 216 2.33 -15.38 -18.01
C GLU A 216 3.23 -15.11 -16.79
N CYS A 217 4.45 -14.60 -16.98
CA CYS A 217 5.32 -14.33 -15.84
C CYS A 217 4.81 -13.16 -14.97
N PRO A 218 5.09 -13.16 -13.64
CA PRO A 218 4.64 -12.12 -12.73
C PRO A 218 5.08 -10.71 -13.13
N SER A 219 6.26 -10.59 -13.72
CA SER A 219 6.80 -9.32 -14.19
C SER A 219 5.99 -8.74 -15.35
N ALA A 220 5.65 -9.56 -16.37
CA ALA A 220 4.81 -9.14 -17.49
C ALA A 220 3.41 -8.72 -17.03
N LYS A 221 2.80 -9.48 -16.11
CA LYS A 221 1.49 -9.13 -15.54
C LYS A 221 1.51 -7.78 -14.81
N ARG A 222 2.59 -7.47 -14.07
CA ARG A 222 2.75 -6.14 -13.46
C ARG A 222 2.90 -5.03 -14.50
N MET A 223 3.66 -5.30 -15.57
CA MET A 223 3.83 -4.33 -16.65
C MET A 223 2.50 -4.03 -17.37
N ALA A 224 1.66 -5.02 -17.57
CA ALA A 224 0.32 -4.85 -18.15
C ALA A 224 -0.61 -4.02 -17.24
N ASN A 225 -0.41 -4.04 -15.91
CA ASN A 225 -1.19 -3.24 -14.97
C ASN A 225 -0.86 -1.74 -15.00
N TYR A 226 0.27 -1.35 -15.59
CA TYR A 226 0.79 0.02 -15.52
C TYR A 226 -0.19 1.11 -15.98
N THR A 227 -0.99 0.84 -17.00
CA THR A 227 -1.97 1.79 -17.57
C THR A 227 -3.42 1.50 -17.18
N ARG A 228 -3.67 0.51 -16.31
CA ARG A 228 -4.99 0.14 -15.85
C ARG A 228 -5.54 1.16 -14.84
N SER A 229 -6.85 1.14 -14.66
CA SER A 229 -7.54 1.99 -13.69
C SER A 229 -7.06 1.70 -12.26
N LYS A 230 -6.67 2.74 -11.51
CA LYS A 230 -6.32 2.63 -10.09
C LYS A 230 -7.48 2.05 -9.25
N ILE A 231 -8.73 2.29 -9.64
CA ILE A 231 -9.91 1.74 -8.96
C ILE A 231 -9.98 0.22 -9.13
N GLU A 232 -9.80 -0.29 -10.36
CA GLU A 232 -9.76 -1.72 -10.62
C GLU A 232 -8.61 -2.38 -9.87
N LEU A 233 -7.42 -1.79 -9.94
CA LEU A 233 -6.24 -2.28 -9.25
C LEU A 233 -6.44 -2.30 -7.72
N LEU A 234 -7.04 -1.26 -7.14
CA LEU A 234 -7.38 -1.24 -5.71
C LEU A 234 -8.34 -2.38 -5.35
N ILE A 235 -9.39 -2.59 -6.13
CA ILE A 235 -10.35 -3.67 -5.92
C ILE A 235 -9.63 -5.04 -5.94
N GLU A 236 -8.72 -5.26 -6.88
CA GLU A 236 -7.92 -6.48 -6.96
C GLU A 236 -6.97 -6.63 -5.76
N MET A 237 -6.31 -5.54 -5.31
CA MET A 237 -5.42 -5.55 -4.14
C MET A 237 -6.19 -5.93 -2.87
N VAL A 238 -7.37 -5.33 -2.65
CA VAL A 238 -8.25 -5.69 -1.53
C VAL A 238 -8.71 -7.16 -1.66
N GLY A 239 -9.04 -7.61 -2.87
CA GLY A 239 -9.39 -9.01 -3.14
C GLY A 239 -8.25 -9.97 -2.78
N ARG A 240 -7.02 -9.64 -3.13
CA ARG A 240 -5.83 -10.44 -2.76
C ARG A 240 -5.61 -10.45 -1.23
N ALA A 241 -5.77 -9.31 -0.57
CA ALA A 241 -5.66 -9.22 0.89
C ALA A 241 -6.68 -10.15 1.58
N ILE A 242 -7.94 -10.12 1.14
CA ILE A 242 -9.00 -11.01 1.64
C ILE A 242 -8.67 -12.47 1.34
N GLY A 243 -8.25 -12.80 0.11
CA GLY A 243 -7.86 -14.15 -0.30
C GLY A 243 -6.68 -14.71 0.50
N ASN A 244 -5.77 -13.85 0.95
CA ASN A 244 -4.64 -14.19 1.82
C ASN A 244 -5.03 -14.26 3.32
N GLY A 245 -6.33 -14.18 3.64
CA GLY A 245 -6.85 -14.30 5.01
C GLY A 245 -6.70 -13.04 5.85
N CYS A 246 -6.45 -11.87 5.23
CA CYS A 246 -6.43 -10.61 5.94
C CYS A 246 -7.85 -10.26 6.43
N ARG A 247 -7.99 -10.00 7.72
CA ARG A 247 -9.24 -9.55 8.35
C ARG A 247 -9.09 -8.09 8.74
N PHE A 248 -10.12 -7.30 8.46
CA PHE A 248 -10.17 -5.87 8.76
C PHE A 248 -11.62 -5.43 8.96
N ASP A 249 -11.80 -4.36 9.71
CA ASP A 249 -13.12 -3.79 10.01
C ASP A 249 -13.51 -2.72 8.99
N TYR A 250 -12.53 -1.92 8.51
CA TYR A 250 -12.78 -0.83 7.57
C TYR A 250 -11.75 -0.79 6.45
N LEU A 251 -12.22 -0.48 5.22
CA LEU A 251 -11.37 0.05 4.16
C LEU A 251 -11.44 1.58 4.22
N LEU A 252 -10.29 2.22 4.46
CA LEU A 252 -10.13 3.68 4.48
C LEU A 252 -9.53 4.15 3.16
N ALA A 253 -10.11 5.20 2.59
CA ALA A 253 -9.59 5.81 1.37
C ALA A 253 -9.86 7.31 1.32
N ASP A 254 -9.08 8.01 0.52
CA ASP A 254 -9.28 9.44 0.26
C ASP A 254 -10.44 9.67 -0.73
N SER A 255 -10.67 10.92 -1.08
CA SER A 255 -11.76 11.30 -1.97
C SER A 255 -11.55 10.86 -3.42
N TRP A 256 -10.35 10.50 -3.82
CA TRP A 256 -10.07 10.01 -5.16
C TRP A 256 -10.56 8.57 -5.35
N PHE A 257 -10.34 7.72 -4.32
CA PHE A 257 -10.75 6.32 -4.32
C PHE A 257 -12.18 6.10 -3.82
N THR A 258 -12.82 7.14 -3.26
CA THR A 258 -14.21 7.06 -2.81
C THR A 258 -15.15 7.12 -4.01
N CYS A 259 -15.49 5.96 -4.53
CA CYS A 259 -16.42 5.81 -5.64
C CYS A 259 -17.42 4.66 -5.39
N ARG A 260 -18.44 4.61 -6.22
CA ARG A 260 -19.52 3.61 -6.12
C ARG A 260 -18.98 2.18 -6.23
N GLU A 261 -18.05 1.95 -7.13
CA GLU A 261 -17.47 0.65 -7.44
C GLU A 261 -16.76 0.07 -6.21
N VAL A 262 -15.93 0.86 -5.54
CA VAL A 262 -15.19 0.44 -4.33
C VAL A 262 -16.16 0.21 -3.16
N ILE A 263 -17.12 1.10 -2.94
CA ILE A 263 -18.13 0.97 -1.86
C ILE A 263 -18.94 -0.31 -2.08
N ARG A 264 -19.44 -0.54 -3.31
CA ARG A 264 -20.20 -1.73 -3.67
C ARG A 264 -19.36 -3.00 -3.52
N TYR A 265 -18.09 -2.96 -3.92
CA TYR A 265 -17.19 -4.09 -3.75
C TYR A 265 -17.07 -4.51 -2.29
N ILE A 266 -16.87 -3.58 -1.37
CA ILE A 266 -16.79 -3.87 0.07
C ILE A 266 -18.15 -4.37 0.59
N TRP A 267 -19.24 -3.71 0.25
CA TRP A 267 -20.59 -4.07 0.69
C TRP A 267 -21.00 -5.51 0.31
N THR A 268 -20.60 -5.96 -0.88
CA THR A 268 -20.95 -7.30 -1.40
C THR A 268 -20.06 -8.42 -0.86
N ARG A 269 -19.00 -8.10 -0.11
CA ARG A 269 -18.15 -9.15 0.49
C ARG A 269 -18.89 -9.87 1.62
N ARG A 270 -18.64 -11.18 1.74
CA ARG A 270 -19.19 -12.02 2.83
C ARG A 270 -18.44 -11.86 4.16
N ILE A 271 -17.47 -10.95 4.24
CA ILE A 271 -16.76 -10.61 5.46
C ILE A 271 -17.42 -9.41 6.12
N LYS A 272 -17.43 -9.39 7.45
CA LYS A 272 -17.95 -8.23 8.22
C LYS A 272 -16.94 -7.09 8.16
N CYS A 273 -16.99 -6.31 7.10
CA CYS A 273 -16.17 -5.11 6.94
C CYS A 273 -16.99 -3.98 6.34
N HIS A 274 -16.55 -2.76 6.59
CA HIS A 274 -17.21 -1.54 6.15
C HIS A 274 -16.28 -0.68 5.29
N TYR A 275 -16.87 0.18 4.49
CA TYR A 275 -16.19 1.27 3.83
C TYR A 275 -16.27 2.54 4.67
N LEU A 276 -15.17 3.30 4.76
CA LEU A 276 -15.14 4.62 5.37
C LEU A 276 -14.15 5.51 4.59
N GLY A 277 -14.64 6.58 3.96
CA GLY A 277 -13.78 7.43 3.14
C GLY A 277 -14.25 8.87 3.04
N MET A 278 -13.35 9.76 2.63
CA MET A 278 -13.71 11.14 2.28
C MET A 278 -14.35 11.14 0.89
N MET A 279 -15.40 11.91 0.70
CA MET A 279 -16.13 12.01 -0.56
C MET A 279 -15.85 13.34 -1.26
N LYS A 280 -15.70 13.29 -2.59
CA LYS A 280 -15.64 14.53 -3.41
C LYS A 280 -16.96 15.28 -3.32
N MET A 281 -16.85 16.60 -3.12
CA MET A 281 -17.99 17.52 -3.18
C MET A 281 -18.05 18.22 -4.54
N GLY A 282 -19.23 18.64 -4.97
CA GLY A 282 -19.45 19.35 -6.23
C GLY A 282 -20.33 18.60 -7.24
N SER A 283 -20.34 19.05 -8.49
CA SER A 283 -21.23 18.54 -9.54
C SER A 283 -20.99 17.09 -9.93
N LYS A 284 -19.77 16.60 -9.76
CA LYS A 284 -19.37 15.21 -10.04
C LYS A 284 -19.47 14.30 -8.80
N SER A 285 -20.02 14.78 -7.68
CA SER A 285 -20.18 13.97 -6.47
C SER A 285 -21.26 12.89 -6.66
N MET A 286 -21.19 11.84 -5.85
CA MET A 286 -22.22 10.83 -5.78
C MET A 286 -23.56 11.44 -5.37
N ARG A 287 -24.65 10.86 -5.88
CA ARG A 287 -26.01 11.22 -5.53
C ARG A 287 -26.62 10.12 -4.66
N PHE A 288 -27.51 10.51 -3.77
CA PHE A 288 -28.08 9.65 -2.75
C PHE A 288 -29.60 9.69 -2.77
N SER A 289 -30.23 8.64 -2.28
CA SER A 289 -31.69 8.59 -2.09
C SER A 289 -32.02 8.35 -0.62
N PHE A 290 -33.27 8.62 -0.22
CA PHE A 290 -33.75 8.36 1.15
C PHE A 290 -34.56 7.05 1.26
N ALA A 291 -34.64 6.31 0.15
CA ALA A 291 -35.13 4.95 0.07
C ALA A 291 -34.24 4.15 -0.89
N PRO A 292 -34.18 2.81 -0.77
CA PRO A 292 -33.43 1.98 -1.69
C PRO A 292 -33.87 2.25 -3.14
N ASN A 293 -32.92 2.54 -4.03
CA ASN A 293 -33.15 2.89 -5.44
C ASN A 293 -34.15 4.03 -5.68
N GLY A 294 -34.37 4.88 -4.68
CA GLY A 294 -35.29 6.02 -4.77
C GLY A 294 -34.73 7.20 -5.58
N GLU A 295 -35.47 8.32 -5.56
CA GLU A 295 -35.04 9.55 -6.24
C GLU A 295 -33.70 10.06 -5.75
N LYS A 296 -32.79 10.33 -6.68
CA LYS A 296 -31.41 10.71 -6.40
C LYS A 296 -31.25 12.21 -6.15
N VAL A 297 -30.81 12.57 -4.96
CA VAL A 297 -30.58 13.93 -4.48
C VAL A 297 -29.07 14.22 -4.39
N SER A 298 -28.66 15.43 -4.75
CA SER A 298 -27.27 15.86 -4.63
C SER A 298 -26.90 16.21 -3.19
N SER A 299 -25.61 16.10 -2.83
CA SER A 299 -25.08 16.50 -1.52
C SER A 299 -25.38 17.97 -1.21
N SER A 300 -25.33 18.88 -2.18
CA SER A 300 -25.66 20.29 -2.00
C SER A 300 -27.12 20.51 -1.63
N ALA A 301 -28.05 19.80 -2.27
CA ALA A 301 -29.47 19.87 -1.93
C ALA A 301 -29.77 19.30 -0.54
N ILE A 302 -29.10 18.20 -0.16
CA ILE A 302 -29.21 17.61 1.19
C ILE A 302 -28.71 18.61 2.25
N ILE A 303 -27.55 19.23 2.04
CA ILE A 303 -26.98 20.23 2.95
C ILE A 303 -27.91 21.44 3.06
N ALA A 304 -28.39 21.99 1.94
CA ALA A 304 -29.29 23.13 1.94
C ALA A 304 -30.56 22.85 2.78
N LYS A 305 -31.20 21.68 2.56
CA LYS A 305 -32.41 21.29 3.30
C LYS A 305 -32.15 21.04 4.79
N ARG A 306 -30.99 20.50 5.16
CA ARG A 306 -30.65 20.16 6.56
C ARG A 306 -30.07 21.34 7.35
N SER A 307 -29.34 22.24 6.71
CA SER A 307 -28.74 23.40 7.38
C SER A 307 -29.75 24.47 7.80
N THR A 308 -30.94 24.50 7.19
CA THR A 308 -32.03 25.44 7.57
C THR A 308 -32.82 24.97 8.79
N LYS A 309 -32.77 23.68 9.13
CA LYS A 309 -33.47 23.15 10.30
C LYS A 309 -32.62 23.33 11.57
N LYS A 310 -33.19 23.88 12.68
CA LYS A 310 -32.48 24.02 13.95
C LYS A 310 -31.84 22.73 14.47
N SER A 311 -32.43 21.57 14.23
CA SER A 311 -31.93 20.24 14.61
C SER A 311 -31.03 19.57 13.56
N GLY A 312 -30.86 20.18 12.38
CA GLY A 312 -30.14 19.55 11.28
C GLY A 312 -28.63 19.67 11.36
N MET A 313 -28.13 20.76 11.92
CA MET A 313 -26.72 21.06 12.06
C MET A 313 -26.29 20.97 13.54
N ARG A 314 -25.22 20.22 13.80
CA ARG A 314 -24.66 20.02 15.14
C ARG A 314 -23.26 20.63 15.20
N TYR A 315 -22.81 21.00 16.41
CA TYR A 315 -21.45 21.48 16.65
C TYR A 315 -20.67 20.51 17.52
N SER A 316 -19.50 20.12 17.05
CA SER A 316 -18.54 19.34 17.83
C SER A 316 -17.54 20.25 18.51
N ARG A 317 -17.60 20.35 19.86
CA ARG A 317 -16.63 21.10 20.67
C ARG A 317 -15.22 20.50 20.54
N GLN A 318 -15.12 19.17 20.55
CA GLN A 318 -13.85 18.46 20.46
C GLN A 318 -13.12 18.70 19.12
N ARG A 319 -13.86 18.76 18.01
CA ARG A 319 -13.29 18.97 16.66
C ARG A 319 -13.45 20.42 16.16
N ARG A 320 -14.07 21.29 16.95
CA ARG A 320 -14.32 22.70 16.62
C ARG A 320 -14.91 22.89 15.23
N CYS A 321 -15.90 22.06 14.88
CA CYS A 321 -16.52 22.09 13.56
C CYS A 321 -18.04 21.88 13.64
N ASN A 322 -18.73 22.39 12.61
CA ASN A 322 -20.14 22.09 12.40
C ASN A 322 -20.26 20.84 11.54
N TYR A 323 -21.24 19.98 11.84
CA TYR A 323 -21.50 18.78 11.06
C TYR A 323 -22.99 18.47 10.94
N ILE A 324 -23.34 17.76 9.87
CA ILE A 324 -24.68 17.24 9.58
C ILE A 324 -24.53 15.72 9.40
N VAL A 325 -25.39 14.95 10.05
CA VAL A 325 -25.44 13.49 9.87
C VAL A 325 -26.65 13.15 9.02
N VAL A 326 -26.45 12.32 7.99
CA VAL A 326 -27.50 11.88 7.08
C VAL A 326 -27.37 10.40 6.85
N ASP A 327 -28.46 9.66 7.15
CA ASP A 327 -28.63 8.29 6.69
C ASP A 327 -29.34 8.32 5.35
N ALA A 328 -28.77 7.62 4.36
CA ALA A 328 -29.22 7.63 2.98
C ALA A 328 -28.84 6.30 2.30
N TYR A 329 -29.15 6.19 1.02
CA TYR A 329 -28.78 5.05 0.19
C TYR A 329 -27.93 5.51 -0.98
N LEU A 330 -26.85 4.78 -1.25
CA LEU A 330 -26.10 4.82 -2.49
C LEU A 330 -26.62 3.64 -3.34
N ASP A 331 -27.58 3.93 -4.23
CA ASP A 331 -28.44 2.95 -4.91
C ASP A 331 -29.24 2.11 -3.87
N ASP A 332 -28.85 0.84 -3.63
CA ASP A 332 -29.43 -0.09 -2.65
C ASP A 332 -28.60 -0.20 -1.35
N ILE A 333 -27.42 0.42 -1.31
CA ILE A 333 -26.50 0.31 -0.19
C ILE A 333 -26.82 1.36 0.87
N PRO A 334 -27.16 0.99 2.11
CA PRO A 334 -27.33 1.95 3.19
C PRO A 334 -25.97 2.59 3.54
N VAL A 335 -25.96 3.91 3.64
CA VAL A 335 -24.76 4.68 3.97
C VAL A 335 -25.10 5.78 4.98
N ARG A 336 -24.13 6.07 5.84
CA ARG A 336 -24.14 7.27 6.68
C ARG A 336 -23.14 8.28 6.17
N ILE A 337 -23.58 9.54 6.06
CA ILE A 337 -22.76 10.63 5.54
C ILE A 337 -22.64 11.70 6.63
N PHE A 338 -21.42 12.12 6.88
CA PHE A 338 -21.08 13.24 7.76
C PHE A 338 -20.61 14.40 6.90
N TYR A 339 -21.46 15.40 6.70
CA TYR A 339 -21.04 16.66 6.09
C TYR A 339 -20.43 17.54 7.17
N VAL A 340 -19.21 18.04 6.95
CA VAL A 340 -18.40 18.72 7.96
C VAL A 340 -17.85 20.02 7.40
N ARG A 341 -17.85 21.10 8.22
CA ARG A 341 -17.14 22.34 7.91
C ARG A 341 -16.55 22.97 9.17
N SER A 342 -15.35 23.54 9.07
CA SER A 342 -14.66 24.16 10.19
C SER A 342 -15.31 25.50 10.63
N SER A 343 -15.85 26.27 9.68
CA SER A 343 -16.51 27.55 9.95
C SER A 343 -17.71 27.78 9.01
N LYS A 344 -18.50 28.81 9.26
CA LYS A 344 -19.63 29.17 8.38
C LYS A 344 -19.20 29.48 6.94
N ARG A 345 -17.97 29.98 6.74
CA ARG A 345 -17.43 30.35 5.42
C ARG A 345 -16.60 29.22 4.78
N ALA A 346 -16.22 28.21 5.54
CA ALA A 346 -15.43 27.09 5.02
C ALA A 346 -16.26 26.21 4.07
N PRO A 347 -15.63 25.61 3.04
CA PRO A 347 -16.29 24.64 2.20
C PRO A 347 -16.70 23.42 3.01
N TRP A 348 -17.74 22.73 2.54
CA TRP A 348 -18.15 21.46 3.11
C TRP A 348 -17.24 20.35 2.61
N CYS A 349 -16.80 19.50 3.54
CA CYS A 349 -16.22 18.18 3.26
C CYS A 349 -17.23 17.11 3.67
N ALA A 350 -17.10 15.91 3.13
CA ALA A 350 -17.98 14.82 3.50
C ALA A 350 -17.20 13.53 3.75
N ILE A 351 -17.55 12.82 4.81
CA ILE A 351 -17.11 11.45 5.11
C ILE A 351 -18.31 10.54 4.90
N ILE A 352 -18.12 9.45 4.16
CA ILE A 352 -19.16 8.45 3.89
C ILE A 352 -18.73 7.10 4.45
N THR A 353 -19.69 6.36 5.03
CA THR A 353 -19.46 5.00 5.52
C THR A 353 -20.66 4.10 5.25
N THR A 354 -20.39 2.81 5.08
CA THR A 354 -21.43 1.76 5.07
C THR A 354 -21.79 1.27 6.48
N ASP A 355 -21.05 1.68 7.50
CA ASP A 355 -21.41 1.43 8.89
C ASP A 355 -22.34 2.54 9.41
N THR A 356 -23.63 2.29 9.35
CA THR A 356 -24.65 3.24 9.80
C THR A 356 -24.77 3.34 11.33
N SER A 357 -24.02 2.55 12.10
CA SER A 357 -23.98 2.64 13.56
C SER A 357 -23.00 3.70 14.07
N LEU A 358 -22.01 4.11 13.26
CA LEU A 358 -20.98 5.07 13.67
C LEU A 358 -21.57 6.44 14.01
N ASP A 359 -21.13 7.01 15.14
CA ASP A 359 -21.25 8.44 15.40
C ASP A 359 -20.12 9.23 14.70
N PHE A 360 -20.28 10.56 14.69
CA PHE A 360 -19.32 11.44 14.02
C PHE A 360 -17.90 11.38 14.59
N LEU A 361 -17.77 11.35 15.92
CA LEU A 361 -16.44 11.39 16.56
C LEU A 361 -15.69 10.09 16.32
N ARG A 362 -16.38 8.96 16.39
CA ARG A 362 -15.80 7.65 16.12
C ARG A 362 -15.43 7.50 14.65
N ALA A 363 -16.31 7.90 13.73
CA ALA A 363 -16.02 7.91 12.29
C ALA A 363 -14.79 8.77 11.96
N TYR A 364 -14.70 9.97 12.54
CA TYR A 364 -13.57 10.86 12.36
C TYR A 364 -12.26 10.26 12.91
N LYS A 365 -12.32 9.66 14.12
CA LYS A 365 -11.17 8.99 14.75
C LYS A 365 -10.65 7.85 13.88
N ILE A 366 -11.54 6.98 13.39
CA ILE A 366 -11.17 5.86 12.51
C ILE A 366 -10.60 6.40 11.19
N TYR A 367 -11.27 7.38 10.55
CA TYR A 367 -10.80 7.96 9.30
C TYR A 367 -9.41 8.60 9.45
N SER A 368 -9.10 9.19 10.62
CA SER A 368 -7.79 9.80 10.86
C SER A 368 -6.63 8.78 10.84
N MET A 369 -6.90 7.49 11.02
CA MET A 369 -5.89 6.43 10.85
C MET A 369 -5.37 6.34 9.41
N ARG A 370 -6.10 6.88 8.42
CA ARG A 370 -5.64 6.93 7.03
C ARG A 370 -4.28 7.63 6.89
N TRP A 371 -4.04 8.67 7.66
CA TRP A 371 -2.76 9.40 7.60
C TRP A 371 -1.55 8.56 8.01
N ALA A 372 -1.75 7.42 8.63
CA ALA A 372 -0.67 6.50 8.93
C ALA A 372 0.08 6.03 7.67
N ILE A 373 -0.60 5.92 6.51
CA ILE A 373 0.03 5.49 5.24
C ILE A 373 1.02 6.53 4.70
N GLU A 374 0.86 7.81 5.04
CA GLU A 374 1.75 8.88 4.59
C GLU A 374 3.16 8.82 5.24
N VAL A 375 3.32 7.98 6.26
CA VAL A 375 4.57 7.80 7.04
C VAL A 375 5.28 6.49 6.69
N ILE A 376 4.65 5.62 5.91
CA ILE A 376 5.25 4.38 5.38
C ILE A 376 6.11 4.71 4.15
#